data_5788e514125e7296de11b54caca7a85d
#
_entry.id   5788e514125e7296de11b54caca7a85d
#
_cell.length_a   1.000
_cell.length_b   1.000
_cell.length_c   1.000
_cell.angle_alpha   90.00
_cell.angle_beta   90.00
_cell.angle_gamma   90.00
#
_symmetry.space_group_name_H-M   'P 1'
#
loop_
_entity.id
_entity.type
_entity.pdbx_description
1 polymer ?
#
loop_
_entity_poly.entity_id
_entity_poly.type
_entity_poly.pdbx_seq_one_letter_code
_entity_poly.pdbx_strand_id
1 'polypeptide(L)'
;MKPCSLSDVVVATVLPFNEAQQIDWPSYERVLRYCGQANGVSAVFANGHAGEGGALSTAERVDVLRFTRETLGPSRTLVAGIIAQSTREAIAEATSAEAAGADMLTLFPPATFAGASTAMVLAYIRAISEAVSLPLAIFQYPLASSFGYSTSTLLELATIPSVVAIKEGSDSMRAYEENWHAIKSARAEVQVLASNFDWFLAQLAVGSDGILSGLASLVPHQLVDLWRASKDHDLPVMRTASARMRPLVRAIYAAPRNEMYARIKVALQMMKVIDCAKAREPFELVGTATQDAIRDALIQIGLIDGAAGNARGHVHE
;
A
#
# COMPACT_ATOMS: atom_id res chain seq x y z
N MET A 1 13.78 14.25 -16.59
CA MET A 1 12.98 13.56 -15.55
C MET A 1 13.92 12.81 -14.62
N LYS A 2 13.80 12.97 -13.28
CA LYS A 2 14.46 12.04 -12.36
C LYS A 2 13.94 10.63 -12.68
N PRO A 3 14.78 9.61 -12.77
CA PRO A 3 14.27 8.24 -12.89
C PRO A 3 13.46 7.96 -11.60
N CYS A 4 12.15 7.85 -11.74
CA CYS A 4 11.27 7.51 -10.63
C CYS A 4 11.34 6.00 -10.46
N SER A 5 12.09 5.54 -9.48
CA SER A 5 12.18 4.12 -9.12
C SER A 5 11.39 3.87 -7.85
N LEU A 6 10.60 2.80 -7.85
CA LEU A 6 9.89 2.28 -6.69
C LEU A 6 10.65 1.11 -6.04
N SER A 7 11.98 1.12 -6.13
CA SER A 7 12.83 0.19 -5.37
C SER A 7 12.64 0.40 -3.86
N ASP A 8 13.05 -0.57 -3.06
CA ASP A 8 12.88 -0.58 -1.61
C ASP A 8 11.41 -0.67 -1.15
N VAL A 9 11.06 -0.02 -0.05
CA VAL A 9 9.71 -0.07 0.51
C VAL A 9 8.93 1.17 0.13
N VAL A 10 7.79 0.97 -0.52
CA VAL A 10 6.79 2.00 -0.83
C VAL A 10 5.66 1.89 0.18
N VAL A 11 5.43 2.94 0.94
CA VAL A 11 4.36 3.00 1.94
C VAL A 11 3.06 3.44 1.31
N ALA A 12 2.06 2.55 1.23
CA ALA A 12 0.69 2.98 0.94
C ALA A 12 0.05 3.48 2.25
N THR A 13 0.02 4.80 2.44
CA THR A 13 -0.40 5.40 3.71
C THR A 13 -1.89 5.23 3.98
N VAL A 14 -2.23 4.94 5.25
CA VAL A 14 -3.59 5.20 5.73
C VAL A 14 -3.83 6.70 5.85
N LEU A 15 -5.09 7.10 5.75
CA LEU A 15 -5.53 8.49 5.97
C LEU A 15 -6.40 8.54 7.23
N PRO A 16 -5.95 9.18 8.32
CA PRO A 16 -6.75 9.34 9.52
C PRO A 16 -7.95 10.28 9.33
N PHE A 17 -9.06 9.96 9.98
CA PHE A 17 -10.23 10.84 10.09
C PHE A 17 -10.54 11.09 11.56
N ASN A 18 -11.16 12.24 11.85
CA ASN A 18 -11.69 12.57 13.18
C ASN A 18 -13.07 11.91 13.41
N GLU A 19 -13.66 12.12 14.57
CA GLU A 19 -14.98 11.58 14.93
C GLU A 19 -16.11 12.05 13.99
N ALA A 20 -15.96 13.19 13.34
CA ALA A 20 -16.88 13.72 12.33
C ALA A 20 -16.56 13.25 10.89
N GLN A 21 -15.67 12.27 10.73
CA GLN A 21 -15.22 11.73 9.43
C GLN A 21 -14.55 12.75 8.50
N GLN A 22 -14.05 13.85 9.06
CA GLN A 22 -13.20 14.80 8.35
C GLN A 22 -11.76 14.34 8.41
N ILE A 23 -10.94 14.70 7.42
CA ILE A 23 -9.50 14.40 7.43
C ILE A 23 -8.84 15.02 8.66
N ASP A 24 -8.18 14.20 9.46
CA ASP A 24 -7.39 14.61 10.61
C ASP A 24 -5.95 14.91 10.18
N TRP A 25 -5.72 16.13 9.73
CA TRP A 25 -4.42 16.57 9.23
C TRP A 25 -3.28 16.42 10.25
N PRO A 26 -3.43 16.77 11.54
CA PRO A 26 -2.39 16.55 12.54
C PRO A 26 -2.01 15.08 12.70
N SER A 27 -3.00 14.17 12.74
CA SER A 27 -2.73 12.72 12.76
C SER A 27 -2.09 12.25 11.45
N TYR A 28 -2.50 12.78 10.31
CA TYR A 28 -1.91 12.42 9.02
C TYR A 28 -0.45 12.87 8.92
N GLU A 29 -0.12 14.04 9.41
CA GLU A 29 1.28 14.50 9.52
C GLU A 29 2.13 13.52 10.33
N ARG A 30 1.63 13.07 11.50
CA ARG A 30 2.32 12.06 12.32
C ARG A 30 2.51 10.73 11.58
N VAL A 31 1.50 10.27 10.85
CA VAL A 31 1.61 9.07 9.99
C VAL A 31 2.72 9.25 8.95
N LEU A 32 2.72 10.39 8.22
CA LEU A 32 3.72 10.68 7.19
C LEU A 32 5.14 10.74 7.77
N ARG A 33 5.31 11.35 8.94
CA ARG A 33 6.61 11.38 9.63
C ARG A 33 7.03 10.01 10.14
N TYR A 34 6.11 9.25 10.70
CA TYR A 34 6.36 7.92 11.24
C TYR A 34 6.77 6.91 10.15
N CYS A 35 5.99 6.76 9.10
CA CYS A 35 6.24 5.75 8.09
C CYS A 35 6.87 6.31 6.80
N GLY A 36 6.50 7.50 6.36
CA GLY A 36 6.96 8.08 5.09
C GLY A 36 8.40 8.58 5.15
N GLN A 37 8.89 8.99 6.32
CA GLN A 37 10.29 9.41 6.53
C GLN A 37 11.21 8.30 7.05
N ALA A 38 10.69 7.08 7.27
CA ALA A 38 11.49 5.97 7.75
C ALA A 38 12.65 5.66 6.79
N ASN A 39 13.82 5.33 7.35
CA ASN A 39 15.00 4.99 6.57
C ASN A 39 14.80 3.67 5.81
N GLY A 40 15.01 3.66 4.50
CA GLY A 40 14.75 2.52 3.62
C GLY A 40 13.34 2.54 3.00
N VAL A 41 12.53 3.57 3.28
CA VAL A 41 11.33 3.87 2.52
C VAL A 41 11.71 4.77 1.35
N SER A 42 11.39 4.36 0.13
CA SER A 42 11.74 5.10 -1.09
C SER A 42 10.63 6.06 -1.55
N ALA A 43 9.38 5.66 -1.33
CA ALA A 43 8.22 6.41 -1.80
C ALA A 43 7.03 6.32 -0.85
N VAL A 44 6.14 7.31 -0.95
CA VAL A 44 4.83 7.31 -0.29
C VAL A 44 3.75 7.26 -1.36
N PHE A 45 2.79 6.35 -1.17
CA PHE A 45 1.64 6.18 -2.04
C PHE A 45 0.38 6.64 -1.31
N ALA A 46 -0.16 7.78 -1.74
CA ALA A 46 -1.39 8.38 -1.22
C ALA A 46 -2.60 8.10 -2.13
N ASN A 47 -3.80 8.30 -1.62
CA ASN A 47 -5.07 8.11 -2.35
C ASN A 47 -5.29 6.69 -2.90
N GLY A 48 -4.57 5.68 -2.37
CA GLY A 48 -4.85 4.28 -2.68
C GLY A 48 -5.93 3.69 -1.77
N HIS A 49 -6.09 2.37 -1.78
CA HIS A 49 -7.03 1.67 -0.89
C HIS A 49 -6.73 1.92 0.59
N ALA A 50 -5.45 1.92 0.98
CA ALA A 50 -5.06 2.16 2.37
C ALA A 50 -5.49 3.55 2.86
N GLY A 51 -5.41 4.55 1.99
CA GLY A 51 -5.85 5.93 2.26
C GLY A 51 -7.33 6.18 1.99
N GLU A 52 -8.12 5.11 1.80
CA GLU A 52 -9.55 5.20 1.52
C GLU A 52 -9.88 6.14 0.33
N GLY A 53 -9.00 6.16 -0.69
CA GLY A 53 -9.09 7.06 -1.84
C GLY A 53 -10.43 7.03 -2.58
N GLY A 54 -11.12 5.87 -2.58
CA GLY A 54 -12.47 5.75 -3.15
C GLY A 54 -13.56 6.46 -2.34
N ALA A 55 -13.32 6.79 -1.08
CA ALA A 55 -14.25 7.51 -0.20
C ALA A 55 -13.96 9.03 -0.13
N LEU A 56 -12.95 9.51 -0.85
CA LEU A 56 -12.56 10.92 -0.89
C LEU A 56 -13.24 11.64 -2.07
N SER A 57 -13.65 12.87 -1.84
CA SER A 57 -14.01 13.79 -2.92
C SER A 57 -12.78 14.15 -3.76
N THR A 58 -13.01 14.66 -4.97
CA THR A 58 -11.91 15.13 -5.85
C THR A 58 -11.06 16.21 -5.17
N ALA A 59 -11.68 17.13 -4.45
CA ALA A 59 -10.96 18.18 -3.71
C ALA A 59 -10.08 17.59 -2.60
N GLU A 60 -10.62 16.68 -1.80
CA GLU A 60 -9.85 16.01 -0.73
C GLU A 60 -8.67 15.22 -1.28
N ARG A 61 -8.80 14.54 -2.43
CA ARG A 61 -7.68 13.82 -3.06
C ARG A 61 -6.53 14.78 -3.42
N VAL A 62 -6.86 15.95 -3.96
CA VAL A 62 -5.87 17.01 -4.27
C VAL A 62 -5.22 17.54 -2.99
N ASP A 63 -6.01 17.82 -1.95
CA ASP A 63 -5.50 18.34 -0.69
C ASP A 63 -4.59 17.33 0.02
N VAL A 64 -4.93 16.02 0.00
CA VAL A 64 -4.08 14.95 0.53
C VAL A 64 -2.73 14.91 -0.19
N LEU A 65 -2.70 15.04 -1.51
CA LEU A 65 -1.44 15.04 -2.27
C LEU A 65 -0.59 16.28 -1.94
N ARG A 66 -1.18 17.46 -1.92
CA ARG A 66 -0.50 18.71 -1.55
C ARG A 66 0.08 18.64 -0.15
N PHE A 67 -0.72 18.23 0.83
CA PHE A 67 -0.29 18.09 2.21
C PHE A 67 0.84 17.04 2.35
N THR A 68 0.74 15.91 1.64
CA THR A 68 1.79 14.89 1.63
C THR A 68 3.08 15.45 1.05
N ARG A 69 3.01 16.18 -0.08
CA ARG A 69 4.16 16.82 -0.70
C ARG A 69 4.81 17.85 0.21
N GLU A 70 4.01 18.70 0.85
CA GLU A 70 4.50 19.74 1.80
C GLU A 70 5.19 19.09 3.00
N THR A 71 4.60 18.03 3.57
CA THR A 71 5.15 17.34 4.75
C THR A 71 6.44 16.58 4.45
N LEU A 72 6.54 15.92 3.30
CA LEU A 72 7.69 15.06 2.96
C LEU A 72 8.78 15.78 2.18
N GLY A 73 8.45 16.94 1.60
CA GLY A 73 9.36 17.70 0.75
C GLY A 73 9.58 17.06 -0.64
N PRO A 74 10.39 17.71 -1.49
CA PRO A 74 10.55 17.32 -2.91
C PRO A 74 11.46 16.10 -3.13
N SER A 75 12.18 15.66 -2.11
CA SER A 75 13.14 14.53 -2.24
C SER A 75 12.46 13.16 -2.14
N ARG A 76 11.30 13.07 -1.47
CA ARG A 76 10.54 11.84 -1.34
C ARG A 76 9.62 11.65 -2.55
N THR A 77 9.69 10.50 -3.19
CA THR A 77 8.77 10.15 -4.29
C THR A 77 7.34 10.07 -3.76
N LEU A 78 6.42 10.81 -4.39
CA LEU A 78 4.99 10.79 -4.10
C LEU A 78 4.25 10.09 -5.25
N VAL A 79 3.62 8.97 -4.93
CA VAL A 79 2.77 8.21 -5.85
C VAL A 79 1.31 8.52 -5.54
N ALA A 80 0.52 8.87 -6.56
CA ALA A 80 -0.91 9.13 -6.40
C ALA A 80 -1.74 7.96 -6.95
N GLY A 81 -2.72 7.49 -6.16
CA GLY A 81 -3.73 6.54 -6.63
C GLY A 81 -4.78 7.26 -7.46
N ILE A 82 -5.12 6.70 -8.63
CA ILE A 82 -6.19 7.16 -9.51
C ILE A 82 -7.31 6.13 -9.47
N ILE A 83 -8.43 6.48 -8.83
CA ILE A 83 -9.60 5.61 -8.61
C ILE A 83 -10.81 6.26 -9.30
N ALA A 84 -10.95 6.06 -10.60
CA ALA A 84 -11.96 6.68 -11.43
C ALA A 84 -12.88 5.64 -12.09
N GLN A 85 -14.10 6.04 -12.47
CA GLN A 85 -15.08 5.15 -13.08
C GLN A 85 -15.16 5.29 -14.62
N SER A 86 -14.46 6.29 -15.19
CA SER A 86 -14.41 6.52 -16.63
C SER A 86 -13.05 7.07 -17.06
N THR A 87 -12.70 6.91 -18.35
CA THR A 87 -11.46 7.45 -18.91
C THR A 87 -11.36 8.97 -18.71
N ARG A 88 -12.48 9.70 -18.92
CA ARG A 88 -12.52 11.15 -18.75
C ARG A 88 -12.24 11.57 -17.30
N GLU A 89 -12.84 10.86 -16.36
CA GLU A 89 -12.61 11.11 -14.93
C GLU A 89 -11.16 10.79 -14.53
N ALA A 90 -10.63 9.64 -15.01
CA ALA A 90 -9.26 9.25 -14.76
C ALA A 90 -8.23 10.26 -15.30
N ILE A 91 -8.45 10.82 -16.50
CA ILE A 91 -7.60 11.87 -17.06
C ILE A 91 -7.66 13.14 -16.19
N ALA A 92 -8.87 13.57 -15.79
CA ALA A 92 -9.03 14.75 -14.94
C ALA A 92 -8.34 14.56 -13.58
N GLU A 93 -8.49 13.39 -12.97
CA GLU A 93 -7.85 13.05 -11.69
C GLU A 93 -6.32 12.96 -11.85
N ALA A 94 -5.82 12.33 -12.92
CA ALA A 94 -4.39 12.23 -13.21
C ALA A 94 -3.74 13.61 -13.40
N THR A 95 -4.39 14.49 -14.17
CA THR A 95 -3.93 15.88 -14.39
C THR A 95 -3.91 16.67 -13.08
N SER A 96 -4.94 16.50 -12.24
CA SER A 96 -5.02 17.16 -10.93
C SER A 96 -3.93 16.63 -9.97
N ALA A 97 -3.63 15.34 -10.00
CA ALA A 97 -2.57 14.73 -9.20
C ALA A 97 -1.17 15.22 -9.63
N GLU A 98 -0.92 15.33 -10.94
CA GLU A 98 0.31 15.93 -11.48
C GLU A 98 0.48 17.37 -11.00
N ALA A 99 -0.57 18.19 -11.12
CA ALA A 99 -0.57 19.58 -10.64
C ALA A 99 -0.43 19.70 -9.11
N ALA A 100 -0.86 18.69 -8.34
CA ALA A 100 -0.70 18.63 -6.89
C ALA A 100 0.69 18.14 -6.44
N GLY A 101 1.59 17.81 -7.39
CA GLY A 101 2.99 17.46 -7.11
C GLY A 101 3.25 15.96 -6.98
N ALA A 102 2.40 15.09 -7.52
CA ALA A 102 2.71 13.68 -7.67
C ALA A 102 3.90 13.48 -8.62
N ASP A 103 4.74 12.48 -8.36
CA ASP A 103 5.86 12.07 -9.22
C ASP A 103 5.50 10.85 -10.08
N MET A 104 4.47 10.09 -9.70
CA MET A 104 4.00 8.88 -10.37
C MET A 104 2.53 8.65 -10.08
N LEU A 105 1.83 7.97 -10.98
CA LEU A 105 0.45 7.57 -10.79
C LEU A 105 0.33 6.05 -10.68
N THR A 106 -0.55 5.56 -9.80
CA THR A 106 -0.97 4.15 -9.79
C THR A 106 -2.42 4.07 -10.25
N LEU A 107 -2.64 3.37 -11.36
CA LEU A 107 -3.95 3.27 -11.99
C LEU A 107 -4.71 2.05 -11.50
N PHE A 108 -5.89 2.29 -10.94
CA PHE A 108 -6.82 1.25 -10.52
C PHE A 108 -7.81 0.93 -11.65
N PRO A 109 -8.25 -0.34 -11.80
CA PRO A 109 -9.28 -0.68 -12.76
C PRO A 109 -10.62 -0.05 -12.34
N PRO A 110 -11.34 0.62 -13.26
CA PRO A 110 -12.73 1.04 -13.02
C PRO A 110 -13.66 -0.14 -12.75
N ALA A 111 -14.79 0.08 -12.09
CA ALA A 111 -15.79 -0.96 -11.84
C ALA A 111 -16.30 -1.64 -13.15
N THR A 112 -16.27 -0.91 -14.27
CA THR A 112 -16.64 -1.42 -15.60
C THR A 112 -15.63 -2.42 -16.17
N PHE A 113 -14.46 -2.62 -15.53
CA PHE A 113 -13.45 -3.56 -16.00
C PHE A 113 -13.64 -4.99 -15.50
N ALA A 114 -14.71 -5.29 -14.79
CA ALA A 114 -15.03 -6.67 -14.45
C ALA A 114 -15.20 -7.49 -15.74
N GLY A 115 -14.21 -8.34 -16.06
CA GLY A 115 -14.17 -9.10 -17.29
C GLY A 115 -13.87 -8.30 -18.57
N ALA A 116 -13.25 -7.13 -18.46
CA ALA A 116 -12.88 -6.30 -19.60
C ALA A 116 -11.91 -7.00 -20.56
N SER A 117 -12.06 -6.73 -21.86
CA SER A 117 -11.08 -7.17 -22.85
C SER A 117 -9.75 -6.43 -22.72
N THR A 118 -8.65 -7.08 -23.09
CA THR A 118 -7.32 -6.45 -23.12
C THR A 118 -7.32 -5.15 -23.93
N ALA A 119 -8.02 -5.10 -25.08
CA ALA A 119 -8.11 -3.91 -25.90
C ALA A 119 -8.75 -2.72 -25.16
N MET A 120 -9.80 -2.96 -24.36
CA MET A 120 -10.45 -1.93 -23.55
C MET A 120 -9.50 -1.40 -22.46
N VAL A 121 -8.77 -2.29 -21.80
CA VAL A 121 -7.79 -1.93 -20.77
C VAL A 121 -6.65 -1.10 -21.36
N LEU A 122 -6.10 -1.52 -22.51
CA LEU A 122 -5.03 -0.79 -23.20
C LEU A 122 -5.48 0.61 -23.65
N ALA A 123 -6.69 0.73 -24.21
CA ALA A 123 -7.23 2.02 -24.62
C ALA A 123 -7.34 3.00 -23.45
N TYR A 124 -7.81 2.52 -22.29
CA TYR A 124 -7.89 3.32 -21.07
C TYR A 124 -6.51 3.81 -20.58
N ILE A 125 -5.53 2.89 -20.47
CA ILE A 125 -4.20 3.23 -19.98
C ILE A 125 -3.48 4.17 -20.95
N ARG A 126 -3.59 3.95 -22.27
CA ARG A 126 -2.99 4.83 -23.29
C ARG A 126 -3.58 6.24 -23.23
N ALA A 127 -4.90 6.38 -23.12
CA ALA A 127 -5.54 7.68 -23.01
C ALA A 127 -5.05 8.49 -21.80
N ILE A 128 -4.81 7.84 -20.66
CA ILE A 128 -4.23 8.50 -19.48
C ILE A 128 -2.77 8.83 -19.73
N SER A 129 -1.99 7.90 -20.29
CA SER A 129 -0.58 8.09 -20.65
C SER A 129 -0.33 9.27 -21.61
N GLU A 130 -1.27 9.54 -22.50
CA GLU A 130 -1.21 10.67 -23.45
C GLU A 130 -1.56 12.02 -22.80
N ALA A 131 -2.30 11.98 -21.68
CA ALA A 131 -2.81 13.19 -21.03
C ALA A 131 -1.87 13.77 -19.96
N VAL A 132 -0.92 12.99 -19.45
CA VAL A 132 0.01 13.39 -18.38
C VAL A 132 1.45 13.01 -18.73
N SER A 133 2.43 13.70 -18.10
CA SER A 133 3.85 13.41 -18.30
C SER A 133 4.43 12.42 -17.28
N LEU A 134 3.63 12.02 -16.29
CA LEU A 134 4.06 11.17 -15.19
C LEU A 134 4.17 9.70 -15.59
N PRO A 135 5.14 8.96 -15.02
CA PRO A 135 5.20 7.52 -15.15
C PRO A 135 4.00 6.86 -14.45
N LEU A 136 3.60 5.70 -14.95
CA LEU A 136 2.43 4.95 -14.53
C LEU A 136 2.83 3.64 -13.86
N ALA A 137 2.17 3.30 -12.78
CA ALA A 137 2.14 1.97 -12.20
C ALA A 137 0.76 1.34 -12.39
N ILE A 138 0.71 0.07 -12.72
CA ILE A 138 -0.53 -0.68 -12.86
C ILE A 138 -0.85 -1.39 -11.54
N PHE A 139 -2.09 -1.25 -11.07
CA PHE A 139 -2.57 -2.00 -9.91
C PHE A 139 -3.17 -3.34 -10.37
N GLN A 140 -2.44 -4.44 -10.13
CA GLN A 140 -2.94 -5.79 -10.36
C GLN A 140 -3.80 -6.22 -9.17
N TYR A 141 -5.04 -6.59 -9.46
CA TYR A 141 -5.97 -7.15 -8.49
C TYR A 141 -5.90 -8.68 -8.44
N PRO A 142 -6.47 -9.30 -7.39
CA PRO A 142 -6.68 -10.74 -7.38
C PRO A 142 -7.45 -11.20 -8.61
N LEU A 143 -6.97 -12.24 -9.28
CA LEU A 143 -7.64 -12.79 -10.48
C LEU A 143 -9.08 -13.22 -10.18
N ALA A 144 -9.33 -13.72 -8.97
CA ALA A 144 -10.67 -14.12 -8.51
C ALA A 144 -11.66 -12.96 -8.37
N SER A 145 -11.18 -11.70 -8.34
CA SER A 145 -12.04 -10.51 -8.23
C SER A 145 -12.69 -10.06 -9.53
N SER A 146 -12.37 -10.71 -10.66
CA SER A 146 -12.73 -10.28 -12.02
C SER A 146 -12.12 -8.94 -12.48
N PHE A 147 -11.31 -8.28 -11.66
CA PHE A 147 -10.57 -7.06 -11.99
C PHE A 147 -9.08 -7.30 -12.25
N GLY A 148 -8.60 -8.51 -12.00
CA GLY A 148 -7.23 -8.90 -12.25
C GLY A 148 -6.96 -9.07 -13.75
N TYR A 149 -5.79 -8.63 -14.18
CA TYR A 149 -5.33 -8.77 -15.56
C TYR A 149 -4.62 -10.11 -15.74
N SER A 150 -4.83 -10.74 -16.90
CA SER A 150 -4.04 -11.92 -17.28
C SER A 150 -2.57 -11.54 -17.50
N THR A 151 -1.66 -12.51 -17.41
CA THR A 151 -0.24 -12.31 -17.71
C THR A 151 -0.04 -11.73 -19.12
N SER A 152 -0.81 -12.17 -20.11
CA SER A 152 -0.77 -11.60 -21.47
C SER A 152 -1.18 -10.12 -21.50
N THR A 153 -2.22 -9.74 -20.76
CA THR A 153 -2.62 -8.33 -20.65
C THR A 153 -1.54 -7.49 -19.95
N LEU A 154 -0.92 -8.00 -18.88
CA LEU A 154 0.18 -7.31 -18.21
C LEU A 154 1.40 -7.11 -19.13
N LEU A 155 1.73 -8.10 -19.97
CA LEU A 155 2.80 -7.98 -20.97
C LEU A 155 2.49 -6.90 -22.00
N GLU A 156 1.24 -6.83 -22.50
CA GLU A 156 0.85 -5.76 -23.43
C GLU A 156 0.86 -4.38 -22.74
N LEU A 157 0.41 -4.25 -21.49
CA LEU A 157 0.50 -3.03 -20.71
C LEU A 157 1.95 -2.59 -20.52
N ALA A 158 2.85 -3.52 -20.26
CA ALA A 158 4.28 -3.26 -20.12
C ALA A 158 4.93 -2.73 -21.41
N THR A 159 4.28 -2.85 -22.60
CA THR A 159 4.79 -2.21 -23.84
C THR A 159 4.54 -0.71 -23.92
N ILE A 160 3.65 -0.16 -23.09
CA ILE A 160 3.36 1.28 -23.03
C ILE A 160 4.55 1.97 -22.34
N PRO A 161 5.24 2.91 -22.98
CA PRO A 161 6.52 3.48 -22.46
C PRO A 161 6.38 4.14 -21.07
N SER A 162 5.22 4.73 -20.78
CA SER A 162 4.96 5.36 -19.48
C SER A 162 4.67 4.34 -18.36
N VAL A 163 4.35 3.08 -18.69
CA VAL A 163 4.15 2.01 -17.69
C VAL A 163 5.51 1.51 -17.23
N VAL A 164 5.89 1.89 -16.01
CA VAL A 164 7.21 1.58 -15.43
C VAL A 164 7.15 0.62 -14.24
N ALA A 165 5.96 0.36 -13.71
CA ALA A 165 5.79 -0.54 -12.57
C ALA A 165 4.45 -1.27 -12.58
N ILE A 166 4.42 -2.43 -11.92
CA ILE A 166 3.23 -3.19 -11.62
C ILE A 166 3.23 -3.48 -10.12
N LYS A 167 2.20 -3.01 -9.41
CA LYS A 167 1.91 -3.45 -8.04
C LYS A 167 1.21 -4.79 -8.14
N GLU A 168 1.96 -5.86 -7.88
CA GLU A 168 1.49 -7.22 -8.11
C GLU A 168 0.66 -7.72 -6.91
N GLY A 169 -0.65 -7.69 -7.04
CA GLY A 169 -1.65 -8.07 -6.04
C GLY A 169 -2.57 -9.21 -6.47
N SER A 170 -2.08 -10.13 -7.33
CA SER A 170 -2.88 -11.25 -7.87
C SER A 170 -3.47 -12.20 -6.81
N ASP A 171 -2.98 -12.13 -5.57
CA ASP A 171 -3.36 -12.99 -4.43
C ASP A 171 -3.18 -14.49 -4.74
N SER A 172 -2.17 -14.81 -5.56
CA SER A 172 -1.76 -16.16 -5.95
C SER A 172 -0.26 -16.22 -6.18
N MET A 173 0.46 -17.08 -5.44
CA MET A 173 1.91 -17.25 -5.64
C MET A 173 2.24 -17.76 -7.03
N ARG A 174 1.42 -18.67 -7.57
CA ARG A 174 1.58 -19.17 -8.94
C ARG A 174 1.48 -18.02 -9.96
N ALA A 175 0.46 -17.16 -9.83
CA ALA A 175 0.30 -16.02 -10.74
C ALA A 175 1.41 -14.99 -10.56
N TYR A 176 1.86 -14.76 -9.31
CA TYR A 176 2.98 -13.87 -9.03
C TYR A 176 4.25 -14.32 -9.75
N GLU A 177 4.62 -15.59 -9.58
CA GLU A 177 5.81 -16.17 -10.19
C GLU A 177 5.75 -16.15 -11.72
N GLU A 178 4.60 -16.50 -12.30
CA GLU A 178 4.34 -16.41 -13.74
C GLU A 178 4.48 -14.96 -14.25
N ASN A 179 3.84 -13.99 -13.59
CA ASN A 179 3.90 -12.57 -13.95
C ASN A 179 5.33 -12.03 -13.81
N TRP A 180 6.03 -12.36 -12.71
CA TRP A 180 7.41 -11.96 -12.51
C TRP A 180 8.31 -12.42 -13.65
N HIS A 181 8.34 -13.70 -13.93
CA HIS A 181 9.19 -14.25 -14.98
C HIS A 181 8.83 -13.74 -16.38
N ALA A 182 7.55 -13.65 -16.71
CA ALA A 182 7.09 -13.15 -18.00
C ALA A 182 7.50 -11.69 -18.23
N ILE A 183 7.24 -10.82 -17.24
CA ILE A 183 7.57 -9.40 -17.33
C ILE A 183 9.08 -9.19 -17.37
N LYS A 184 9.84 -9.83 -16.47
CA LYS A 184 11.31 -9.68 -16.44
C LYS A 184 12.00 -10.22 -17.68
N SER A 185 11.45 -11.24 -18.32
CA SER A 185 11.96 -11.75 -19.59
C SER A 185 11.68 -10.83 -20.78
N ALA A 186 10.51 -10.17 -20.79
CA ALA A 186 10.08 -9.31 -21.89
C ALA A 186 10.52 -7.86 -21.73
N ARG A 187 10.45 -7.30 -20.52
CA ARG A 187 10.66 -5.90 -20.17
C ARG A 187 11.32 -5.80 -18.78
N ALA A 188 12.62 -6.14 -18.71
CA ALA A 188 13.36 -6.20 -17.45
C ALA A 188 13.35 -4.88 -16.65
N GLU A 189 13.18 -3.74 -17.32
CA GLU A 189 13.10 -2.41 -16.74
C GLU A 189 11.79 -2.11 -16.04
N VAL A 190 10.69 -2.82 -16.34
CA VAL A 190 9.40 -2.65 -15.66
C VAL A 190 9.48 -3.30 -14.29
N GLN A 191 9.25 -2.49 -13.25
CA GLN A 191 9.32 -2.94 -11.87
C GLN A 191 8.09 -3.78 -11.48
N VAL A 192 8.30 -4.91 -10.82
CA VAL A 192 7.23 -5.74 -10.24
C VAL A 192 7.37 -5.66 -8.72
N LEU A 193 6.36 -5.12 -8.05
CA LEU A 193 6.38 -4.84 -6.62
C LEU A 193 5.56 -5.86 -5.85
N ALA A 194 6.18 -6.51 -4.86
CA ALA A 194 5.49 -7.40 -3.94
C ALA A 194 4.46 -6.61 -3.12
N SER A 195 3.24 -7.11 -3.03
CA SER A 195 2.18 -6.42 -2.31
C SER A 195 1.27 -7.31 -1.46
N ASN A 196 1.42 -8.61 -1.54
CA ASN A 196 0.62 -9.58 -0.79
C ASN A 196 1.28 -9.88 0.56
N PHE A 197 0.81 -9.24 1.57
CA PHE A 197 1.33 -9.21 2.93
C PHE A 197 1.41 -10.58 3.64
N ASP A 198 0.55 -11.52 3.29
CA ASP A 198 0.60 -12.88 3.82
C ASP A 198 1.79 -13.67 3.25
N TRP A 199 2.36 -13.22 2.12
CA TRP A 199 3.32 -13.98 1.32
C TRP A 199 4.58 -13.21 0.95
N PHE A 200 4.88 -12.09 1.62
CA PHE A 200 6.10 -11.32 1.29
C PHE A 200 7.34 -12.20 1.24
N LEU A 201 7.53 -13.12 2.21
CA LEU A 201 8.67 -14.03 2.19
C LEU A 201 8.75 -14.82 0.88
N ALA A 202 7.63 -15.37 0.41
CA ALA A 202 7.59 -16.16 -0.81
C ALA A 202 7.77 -15.29 -2.06
N GLN A 203 7.10 -14.13 -2.12
CA GLN A 203 7.25 -13.18 -3.24
C GLN A 203 8.69 -12.69 -3.37
N LEU A 204 9.33 -12.32 -2.27
CA LEU A 204 10.72 -11.87 -2.26
C LEU A 204 11.71 -12.99 -2.59
N ALA A 205 11.39 -14.24 -2.24
CA ALA A 205 12.21 -15.40 -2.60
C ALA A 205 12.16 -15.73 -4.09
N VAL A 206 11.00 -15.52 -4.75
CA VAL A 206 10.87 -15.61 -6.22
C VAL A 206 11.62 -14.47 -6.91
N GLY A 207 11.46 -13.26 -6.39
CA GLY A 207 12.03 -12.03 -6.91
C GLY A 207 11.04 -10.87 -6.80
N SER A 208 11.55 -9.67 -6.58
CA SER A 208 10.79 -8.43 -6.56
C SER A 208 11.73 -7.25 -6.77
N ASP A 209 11.22 -6.14 -7.30
CA ASP A 209 11.97 -4.87 -7.41
C ASP A 209 11.72 -3.95 -6.21
N GLY A 210 10.77 -4.29 -5.35
CA GLY A 210 10.43 -3.54 -4.14
C GLY A 210 9.18 -4.09 -3.47
N ILE A 211 8.80 -3.49 -2.33
CA ILE A 211 7.56 -3.78 -1.62
C ILE A 211 6.65 -2.55 -1.70
N LEU A 212 5.38 -2.71 -2.14
CA LEU A 212 4.36 -1.65 -2.03
C LEU A 212 3.19 -2.15 -1.19
N SER A 213 3.03 -1.62 0.04
CA SER A 213 2.06 -2.17 0.98
C SER A 213 1.46 -1.15 1.93
N GLY A 214 0.17 -1.35 2.27
CA GLY A 214 -0.50 -0.67 3.38
C GLY A 214 0.06 -1.05 4.75
N LEU A 215 0.59 -2.27 4.91
CA LEU A 215 1.25 -2.72 6.15
C LEU A 215 2.46 -1.84 6.50
N ALA A 216 3.10 -1.24 5.50
CA ALA A 216 4.21 -0.32 5.70
C ALA A 216 3.80 0.96 6.44
N SER A 217 2.50 1.32 6.51
CA SER A 217 2.01 2.39 7.38
C SER A 217 2.18 2.06 8.86
N LEU A 218 2.19 0.78 9.21
CA LEU A 218 2.24 0.30 10.58
C LEU A 218 3.63 -0.19 11.00
N VAL A 219 4.30 -0.96 10.13
CA VAL A 219 5.61 -1.60 10.41
C VAL A 219 6.64 -1.32 9.31
N PRO A 220 6.95 -0.03 9.02
CA PRO A 220 7.87 0.33 7.95
C PRO A 220 9.25 -0.28 8.15
N HIS A 221 9.79 -0.23 9.36
CA HIS A 221 11.14 -0.73 9.67
C HIS A 221 11.26 -2.24 9.48
N GLN A 222 10.27 -3.01 9.93
CA GLN A 222 10.27 -4.46 9.79
C GLN A 222 10.18 -4.91 8.33
N LEU A 223 9.44 -4.16 7.49
CA LEU A 223 9.40 -4.41 6.05
C LEU A 223 10.71 -4.02 5.36
N VAL A 224 11.35 -2.94 5.81
CA VAL A 224 12.70 -2.56 5.33
C VAL A 224 13.72 -3.63 5.69
N ASP A 225 13.69 -4.17 6.91
CA ASP A 225 14.59 -5.25 7.32
C ASP A 225 14.38 -6.52 6.50
N LEU A 226 13.12 -6.90 6.26
CA LEU A 226 12.78 -8.03 5.39
C LEU A 226 13.27 -7.80 3.95
N TRP A 227 13.08 -6.59 3.41
CA TRP A 227 13.53 -6.21 2.08
C TRP A 227 15.06 -6.28 1.96
N ARG A 228 15.80 -5.71 2.92
CA ARG A 228 17.27 -5.75 2.94
C ARG A 228 17.79 -7.19 2.97
N ALA A 229 17.23 -8.03 3.86
CA ALA A 229 17.60 -9.44 3.91
C ALA A 229 17.34 -10.16 2.56
N SER A 230 16.29 -9.77 1.82
CA SER A 230 16.05 -10.34 0.49
C SER A 230 17.08 -9.88 -0.53
N LYS A 231 17.54 -8.63 -0.47
CA LYS A 231 18.60 -8.10 -1.35
C LYS A 231 19.93 -8.76 -1.08
N ASP A 232 20.20 -9.12 0.17
CA ASP A 232 21.40 -9.82 0.61
C ASP A 232 21.30 -11.35 0.39
N HIS A 233 20.17 -11.83 -0.15
CA HIS A 233 19.86 -13.26 -0.33
C HIS A 233 19.94 -14.07 0.98
N ASP A 234 19.74 -13.43 2.11
CA ASP A 234 19.80 -14.06 3.45
C ASP A 234 18.45 -14.67 3.85
N LEU A 235 18.18 -15.87 3.34
CA LEU A 235 16.94 -16.59 3.64
C LEU A 235 16.70 -16.86 5.14
N PRO A 236 17.70 -17.21 5.98
CA PRO A 236 17.55 -17.29 7.43
C PRO A 236 17.03 -16.00 8.06
N VAL A 237 17.61 -14.85 7.72
CA VAL A 237 17.17 -13.53 8.21
C VAL A 237 15.79 -13.18 7.68
N MET A 238 15.50 -13.42 6.40
CA MET A 238 14.15 -13.24 5.83
C MET A 238 13.10 -14.04 6.60
N ARG A 239 13.36 -15.30 6.93
CA ARG A 239 12.44 -16.16 7.70
C ARG A 239 12.20 -15.60 9.10
N THR A 240 13.25 -15.12 9.77
CA THR A 240 13.16 -14.53 11.10
C THR A 240 12.33 -13.24 11.07
N ALA A 241 12.59 -12.35 10.14
CA ALA A 241 11.85 -11.10 9.96
C ALA A 241 10.36 -11.36 9.66
N SER A 242 10.08 -12.29 8.75
CA SER A 242 8.70 -12.69 8.41
C SER A 242 7.98 -13.31 9.61
N ALA A 243 8.63 -14.24 10.33
CA ALA A 243 8.06 -14.89 11.51
C ALA A 243 7.74 -13.88 12.62
N ARG A 244 8.59 -12.87 12.82
CA ARG A 244 8.36 -11.79 13.81
C ARG A 244 7.11 -10.98 13.49
N MET A 245 6.83 -10.66 12.22
CA MET A 245 5.65 -9.90 11.83
C MET A 245 4.36 -10.73 11.81
N ARG A 246 4.47 -12.06 11.78
CA ARG A 246 3.32 -12.97 11.58
C ARG A 246 2.13 -12.76 12.52
N PRO A 247 2.30 -12.53 13.84
CA PRO A 247 1.17 -12.27 14.74
C PRO A 247 0.35 -11.06 14.27
N LEU A 248 1.03 -9.97 13.94
CA LEU A 248 0.39 -8.74 13.47
C LEU A 248 -0.28 -8.92 12.11
N VAL A 249 0.40 -9.57 11.16
CA VAL A 249 -0.16 -9.88 9.84
C VAL A 249 -1.47 -10.67 9.98
N ARG A 250 -1.52 -11.67 10.87
CA ARG A 250 -2.74 -12.45 11.11
C ARG A 250 -3.86 -11.63 11.72
N ALA A 251 -3.57 -10.71 12.63
CA ALA A 251 -4.58 -9.85 13.24
C ALA A 251 -5.13 -8.82 12.25
N ILE A 252 -4.25 -8.18 11.46
CA ILE A 252 -4.65 -7.14 10.50
C ILE A 252 -5.40 -7.72 9.30
N TYR A 253 -4.90 -8.83 8.74
CA TYR A 253 -5.44 -9.41 7.48
C TYR A 253 -6.37 -10.60 7.68
N ALA A 254 -6.90 -10.80 8.90
CA ALA A 254 -7.98 -11.74 9.14
C ALA A 254 -9.21 -11.42 8.27
N ALA A 255 -10.06 -12.41 8.01
CA ALA A 255 -11.33 -12.16 7.32
C ALA A 255 -12.27 -11.30 8.20
N PRO A 256 -13.10 -10.41 7.61
CA PRO A 256 -13.07 -9.99 6.21
C PRO A 256 -11.89 -9.05 5.90
N ARG A 257 -11.18 -9.31 4.81
CA ARG A 257 -9.94 -8.58 4.46
C ARG A 257 -10.15 -7.12 4.09
N ASN A 258 -11.33 -6.72 3.68
CA ASN A 258 -11.65 -5.32 3.38
C ASN A 258 -11.56 -4.38 4.60
N GLU A 259 -11.58 -4.94 5.84
CA GLU A 259 -11.40 -4.17 7.07
C GLU A 259 -9.92 -3.88 7.43
N MET A 260 -8.97 -4.41 6.65
CA MET A 260 -7.54 -4.33 6.99
C MET A 260 -7.06 -2.91 7.31
N TYR A 261 -7.55 -1.90 6.60
CA TYR A 261 -7.09 -0.52 6.80
C TYR A 261 -7.69 0.11 8.07
N ALA A 262 -8.93 -0.22 8.42
CA ALA A 262 -9.50 0.15 9.71
C ALA A 262 -8.71 -0.49 10.87
N ARG A 263 -8.30 -1.76 10.72
CA ARG A 263 -7.46 -2.46 11.71
C ARG A 263 -6.06 -1.86 11.80
N ILE A 264 -5.46 -1.42 10.71
CA ILE A 264 -4.19 -0.66 10.73
C ILE A 264 -4.37 0.64 11.52
N LYS A 265 -5.47 1.38 11.33
CA LYS A 265 -5.76 2.58 12.10
C LYS A 265 -5.92 2.29 13.60
N VAL A 266 -6.60 1.20 13.97
CA VAL A 266 -6.69 0.76 15.37
C VAL A 266 -5.30 0.51 15.96
N ALA A 267 -4.43 -0.19 15.24
CA ALA A 267 -3.06 -0.43 15.69
C ALA A 267 -2.28 0.88 15.85
N LEU A 268 -2.37 1.80 14.89
CA LEU A 268 -1.71 3.12 14.95
C LEU A 268 -2.24 3.98 16.10
N GLN A 269 -3.54 3.89 16.42
CA GLN A 269 -4.13 4.57 17.58
C GLN A 269 -3.57 3.98 18.89
N MET A 270 -3.47 2.67 19.01
CA MET A 270 -2.85 2.01 20.18
C MET A 270 -1.38 2.41 20.34
N MET A 271 -0.67 2.63 19.24
CA MET A 271 0.70 3.16 19.20
C MET A 271 0.79 4.67 19.41
N LYS A 272 -0.34 5.38 19.56
CA LYS A 272 -0.42 6.85 19.72
C LYS A 272 0.13 7.64 18.51
N VAL A 273 0.12 7.04 17.34
CA VAL A 273 0.49 7.72 16.08
C VAL A 273 -0.69 8.56 15.56
N ILE A 274 -1.92 8.06 15.71
CA ILE A 274 -3.16 8.77 15.37
C ILE A 274 -4.09 8.88 16.57
N ASP A 275 -4.97 9.86 16.56
CA ASP A 275 -5.90 10.12 17.68
C ASP A 275 -7.21 9.33 17.54
N CYS A 276 -7.67 9.07 16.31
CA CYS A 276 -8.94 8.39 16.03
C CYS A 276 -8.73 7.29 14.98
N ALA A 277 -9.26 6.09 15.24
CA ALA A 277 -9.15 4.93 14.35
C ALA A 277 -10.33 4.80 13.37
N LYS A 278 -11.28 5.76 13.35
CA LYS A 278 -12.43 5.69 12.44
C LYS A 278 -11.98 5.62 10.97
N ALA A 279 -12.65 4.74 10.23
CA ALA A 279 -12.69 4.76 8.78
C ALA A 279 -13.94 5.51 8.31
N ARG A 280 -13.99 5.94 7.05
CA ARG A 280 -15.22 6.51 6.48
C ARG A 280 -16.28 5.44 6.28
N GLU A 281 -17.52 5.80 6.47
CA GLU A 281 -18.66 4.95 6.14
C GLU A 281 -18.60 4.49 4.67
N PRO A 282 -19.02 3.24 4.38
CA PRO A 282 -19.80 2.34 5.25
C PRO A 282 -18.96 1.41 6.16
N PHE A 283 -17.69 1.70 6.41
CA PHE A 283 -16.91 0.89 7.34
C PHE A 283 -17.37 1.11 8.78
N GLU A 284 -17.66 0.01 9.46
CA GLU A 284 -18.01 -0.01 10.88
C GLU A 284 -16.74 0.07 11.76
N LEU A 285 -16.95 0.33 13.04
CA LEU A 285 -15.86 0.27 14.01
C LEU A 285 -15.37 -1.17 14.16
N VAL A 286 -14.08 -1.34 14.25
CA VAL A 286 -13.44 -2.66 14.48
C VAL A 286 -13.91 -3.21 15.84
N GLY A 287 -14.45 -4.43 15.84
CA GLY A 287 -14.99 -5.07 17.04
C GLY A 287 -13.93 -5.34 18.11
N THR A 288 -14.36 -5.38 19.38
CA THR A 288 -13.47 -5.49 20.56
C THR A 288 -12.53 -6.69 20.49
N ALA A 289 -13.04 -7.87 20.11
CA ALA A 289 -12.21 -9.08 19.99
C ALA A 289 -11.06 -8.90 18.97
N THR A 290 -11.32 -8.20 17.86
CA THR A 290 -10.28 -7.88 16.87
C THR A 290 -9.31 -6.84 17.41
N GLN A 291 -9.79 -5.84 18.16
CA GLN A 291 -8.93 -4.86 18.82
C GLN A 291 -7.99 -5.53 19.83
N ASP A 292 -8.49 -6.49 20.62
CA ASP A 292 -7.69 -7.24 21.59
C ASP A 292 -6.62 -8.09 20.87
N ALA A 293 -6.98 -8.78 19.79
CA ALA A 293 -6.02 -9.53 18.98
C ALA A 293 -4.92 -8.63 18.36
N ILE A 294 -5.26 -7.40 17.95
CA ILE A 294 -4.29 -6.42 17.46
C ILE A 294 -3.38 -5.98 18.60
N ARG A 295 -3.92 -5.68 19.78
CA ARG A 295 -3.15 -5.29 20.96
C ARG A 295 -2.13 -6.37 21.35
N ASP A 296 -2.58 -7.62 21.45
CA ASP A 296 -1.73 -8.75 21.79
C ASP A 296 -0.61 -8.93 20.77
N ALA A 297 -0.92 -8.79 19.49
CA ALA A 297 0.08 -8.86 18.43
C ALA A 297 1.10 -7.72 18.52
N LEU A 298 0.68 -6.49 18.80
CA LEU A 298 1.56 -5.33 18.98
C LEU A 298 2.51 -5.53 20.18
N ILE A 299 1.99 -6.06 21.30
CA ILE A 299 2.80 -6.41 22.49
C ILE A 299 3.82 -7.50 22.12
N GLN A 300 3.35 -8.56 21.46
CA GLN A 300 4.21 -9.69 21.10
C GLN A 300 5.40 -9.28 20.22
N ILE A 301 5.21 -8.32 19.33
CA ILE A 301 6.28 -7.82 18.44
C ILE A 301 7.04 -6.62 19.03
N GLY A 302 6.66 -6.15 20.24
CA GLY A 302 7.34 -5.09 20.97
C GLY A 302 7.08 -3.68 20.44
N LEU A 303 5.91 -3.41 19.84
CA LEU A 303 5.52 -2.08 19.37
C LEU A 303 4.77 -1.27 20.43
N ILE A 304 4.18 -1.92 21.42
CA ILE A 304 3.59 -1.29 22.62
C ILE A 304 3.95 -2.12 23.85
N ASP A 305 3.94 -1.49 25.02
CA ASP A 305 4.15 -2.18 26.28
C ASP A 305 2.93 -3.02 26.66
N GLY A 306 3.15 -4.22 27.18
CA GLY A 306 2.11 -4.98 27.85
C GLY A 306 1.70 -4.24 29.14
N ALA A 307 0.43 -4.25 29.52
CA ALA A 307 0.02 -3.80 30.84
C ALA A 307 0.84 -4.59 31.88
N ALA A 308 1.73 -3.90 32.59
CA ALA A 308 2.46 -4.51 33.71
C ALA A 308 1.43 -5.10 34.66
N GLY A 309 1.42 -6.42 34.79
CA GLY A 309 0.58 -7.11 35.77
C GLY A 309 0.87 -6.58 37.15
N ASN A 310 0.01 -5.71 37.65
CA ASN A 310 -0.12 -5.42 39.08
C ASN A 310 -0.74 -6.66 39.74
N ALA A 311 0.09 -7.65 40.06
CA ALA A 311 -0.26 -8.68 41.02
C ALA A 311 1.02 -9.42 41.46
N ARG A 312 1.96 -8.73 42.12
CA ARG A 312 2.75 -9.35 43.15
C ARG A 312 2.28 -8.75 44.47
N GLY A 313 1.13 -9.24 44.94
CA GLY A 313 0.78 -9.15 46.33
C GLY A 313 1.85 -9.85 47.14
N HIS A 314 2.62 -9.07 47.86
CA HIS A 314 3.35 -9.60 48.99
C HIS A 314 2.36 -10.21 49.99
N VAL A 315 2.38 -11.51 50.12
CA VAL A 315 1.93 -12.14 51.34
C VAL A 315 3.21 -12.40 52.12
N HIS A 316 3.46 -11.55 53.12
CA HIS A 316 4.26 -11.90 54.29
C HIS A 316 3.34 -12.66 55.22
N GLU A 317 3.69 -13.90 55.50
CA GLU A 317 3.82 -14.44 56.86
C GLU A 317 4.48 -15.81 56.74
#